data_ac1a9ac7fe0340733b9f94c9bb9bdaa2
#
_entry.id   ac1a9ac7fe0340733b9f94c9bb9bdaa2
#
_cell.length_a   1.000
_cell.length_b   1.000
_cell.length_c   1.000
_cell.angle_alpha   90.00
_cell.angle_beta   90.00
_cell.angle_gamma   90.00
#
_symmetry.space_group_name_H-M   'P 1'
#
loop_
_entity.id
_entity.type
_entity.pdbx_description
1 polymer ?
#
loop_
_entity_poly.entity_id
_entity_poly.type
_entity_poly.pdbx_seq_one_letter_code
_entity_poly.pdbx_strand_id
1 'polypeptide(L)'
;VYRRKQKYYSTGKEVSKEDWARLLKVKSRLLAEIRSDIESSFSTIKQQVNELIQKGEFSIETLSARLGRQMNDMTLRSAFRLKMKELEANEQANTYLNYQSALKSLEDFGGSTIPLENITIDWLKRCEKFWISEGKSYSSISIYFRALKCVLNRAVHDGIIKESSFPFGKNKYEIPEGCGRKLALTLSEIKKVMS
;
A
#
# COMPACT_ATOMS: atom_id res chain seq x y z
N VAL A 1 29.80 -4.81 10.07
CA VAL A 1 30.76 -5.63 9.32
C VAL A 1 30.88 -7.00 9.96
N TYR A 2 30.60 -8.06 9.24
CA TYR A 2 30.71 -9.44 9.74
C TYR A 2 31.66 -10.23 8.81
N ARG A 3 32.67 -10.87 9.36
CA ARG A 3 33.70 -11.61 8.61
C ARG A 3 34.26 -10.81 7.41
N ARG A 4 34.58 -9.53 7.62
CA ARG A 4 35.04 -8.57 6.60
C ARG A 4 34.04 -8.25 5.46
N LYS A 5 32.79 -8.71 5.56
CA LYS A 5 31.72 -8.34 4.63
C LYS A 5 30.88 -7.21 5.24
N GLN A 6 30.50 -6.25 4.42
CA GLN A 6 29.65 -5.12 4.78
C GLN A 6 28.38 -5.17 3.91
N LYS A 7 27.24 -4.95 4.53
CA LYS A 7 25.97 -4.87 3.82
C LYS A 7 25.18 -3.67 4.33
N TYR A 8 24.58 -2.95 3.42
CA TYR A 8 23.73 -1.80 3.69
C TYR A 8 22.26 -2.22 3.54
N TYR A 9 21.43 -1.73 4.44
CA TYR A 9 19.99 -1.91 4.37
C TYR A 9 19.34 -0.54 4.24
N SER A 10 18.42 -0.40 3.29
CA SER A 10 17.69 0.84 3.08
C SER A 10 16.69 1.06 4.23
N THR A 11 16.59 2.29 4.71
CA THR A 11 15.55 2.71 5.66
C THR A 11 14.28 3.17 4.93
N GLY A 12 14.28 3.19 3.59
CA GLY A 12 13.17 3.71 2.78
C GLY A 12 12.95 5.22 2.91
N LYS A 13 13.89 5.94 3.52
CA LYS A 13 13.82 7.40 3.68
C LYS A 13 14.86 8.08 2.81
N GLU A 14 14.43 9.11 2.10
CA GLU A 14 15.30 9.99 1.33
C GLU A 14 15.38 11.34 2.03
N VAL A 15 16.61 11.80 2.25
CA VAL A 15 16.90 13.08 2.93
C VAL A 15 17.97 13.81 2.15
N SER A 16 17.84 15.11 1.97
CA SER A 16 18.90 15.92 1.37
C SER A 16 20.17 15.90 2.21
N LYS A 17 21.34 16.14 1.60
CA LYS A 17 22.61 16.21 2.37
C LYS A 17 22.59 17.32 3.43
N GLU A 18 21.90 18.41 3.15
CA GLU A 18 21.75 19.55 4.06
C GLU A 18 20.85 19.20 5.25
N ASP A 19 19.73 18.54 4.99
CA ASP A 19 18.81 18.09 6.02
C ASP A 19 19.42 16.96 6.87
N TRP A 20 20.21 16.08 6.25
CA TRP A 20 20.96 15.06 7.01
C TRP A 20 21.91 15.67 8.03
N ALA A 21 22.65 16.72 7.64
CA ALA A 21 23.54 17.44 8.56
C ALA A 21 22.79 18.15 9.70
N ARG A 22 21.52 18.50 9.47
CA ARG A 22 20.62 19.16 10.43
C ARG A 22 19.78 18.21 11.25
N LEU A 23 19.65 16.94 10.85
CA LEU A 23 18.75 15.95 11.42
C LEU A 23 18.92 15.79 12.94
N LEU A 24 20.15 15.95 13.44
CA LEU A 24 20.49 15.85 14.87
C LEU A 24 20.40 17.19 15.61
N LYS A 25 20.38 18.32 14.91
CA LYS A 25 20.55 19.66 15.49
C LYS A 25 19.29 20.52 15.49
N VAL A 26 18.33 20.27 14.60
CA VAL A 26 17.18 21.15 14.39
C VAL A 26 15.90 20.53 14.95
N LYS A 27 15.14 21.34 15.70
CA LYS A 27 13.80 20.99 16.23
C LYS A 27 12.71 21.18 15.17
N SER A 28 12.88 20.66 13.96
CA SER A 28 11.84 20.63 12.94
C SER A 28 10.97 19.39 13.13
N ARG A 29 9.66 19.54 13.15
CA ARG A 29 8.70 18.42 13.30
C ARG A 29 8.91 17.34 12.23
N LEU A 30 9.10 17.75 10.97
CA LEU A 30 9.35 16.82 9.87
C LEU A 30 10.65 16.02 10.05
N LEU A 31 11.74 16.69 10.44
CA LEU A 31 13.02 16.04 10.70
C LEU A 31 12.97 15.14 11.93
N ALA A 32 12.17 15.50 12.94
CA ALA A 32 11.96 14.68 14.13
C ALA A 32 11.19 13.38 13.79
N GLU A 33 10.19 13.44 12.93
CA GLU A 33 9.46 12.28 12.43
C GLU A 33 10.39 11.34 11.63
N ILE A 34 11.19 11.89 10.72
CA ILE A 34 12.16 11.11 9.94
C ILE A 34 13.19 10.45 10.87
N ARG A 35 13.69 11.18 11.86
CA ARG A 35 14.63 10.64 12.85
C ARG A 35 14.01 9.51 13.65
N SER A 36 12.79 9.69 14.15
CA SER A 36 12.06 8.66 14.91
C SER A 36 11.86 7.37 14.06
N ASP A 37 11.53 7.52 12.78
CA ASP A 37 11.37 6.39 11.87
C ASP A 37 12.70 5.64 11.62
N ILE A 38 13.81 6.38 11.49
CA ILE A 38 15.15 5.80 11.33
C ILE A 38 15.56 5.06 12.61
N GLU A 39 15.36 5.67 13.78
CA GLU A 39 15.66 5.06 15.09
C GLU A 39 14.82 3.80 15.33
N SER A 40 13.55 3.82 14.96
CA SER A 40 12.66 2.65 15.02
C SER A 40 13.15 1.51 14.11
N SER A 41 13.49 1.82 12.86
CA SER A 41 14.03 0.85 11.91
C SER A 41 15.35 0.25 12.40
N PHE A 42 16.24 1.08 12.95
CA PHE A 42 17.50 0.63 13.52
C PHE A 42 17.29 -0.29 14.72
N SER A 43 16.37 0.08 15.63
CA SER A 43 16.03 -0.72 16.80
C SER A 43 15.51 -2.10 16.40
N THR A 44 14.64 -2.17 15.39
CA THR A 44 14.11 -3.42 14.86
C THR A 44 15.22 -4.30 14.29
N ILE A 45 16.12 -3.74 13.48
CA ILE A 45 17.26 -4.50 12.93
C ILE A 45 18.17 -5.00 14.05
N LYS A 46 18.45 -4.16 15.02
CA LYS A 46 19.28 -4.52 16.20
C LYS A 46 18.68 -5.68 16.99
N GLN A 47 17.36 -5.65 17.20
CA GLN A 47 16.65 -6.74 17.87
C GLN A 47 16.78 -8.06 17.09
N GLN A 48 16.56 -8.04 15.77
CA GLN A 48 16.69 -9.23 14.91
C GLN A 48 18.11 -9.81 14.92
N VAL A 49 19.12 -8.94 14.92
CA VAL A 49 20.52 -9.36 15.04
C VAL A 49 20.75 -10.07 16.38
N ASN A 50 20.30 -9.47 17.48
CA ASN A 50 20.47 -10.05 18.82
C ASN A 50 19.76 -11.41 18.95
N GLU A 51 18.54 -11.55 18.43
CA GLU A 51 17.82 -12.81 18.44
C GLU A 51 18.54 -13.92 17.64
N LEU A 52 19.11 -13.58 16.48
CA LEU A 52 19.89 -14.53 15.67
C LEU A 52 21.20 -14.92 16.34
N ILE A 53 21.85 -13.97 17.04
CA ILE A 53 23.08 -14.26 17.81
C ILE A 53 22.75 -15.20 18.98
N GLN A 54 21.68 -14.93 19.73
CA GLN A 54 21.26 -15.78 20.84
C GLN A 54 20.93 -17.23 20.42
N LYS A 55 20.39 -17.39 19.20
CA LYS A 55 20.10 -18.71 18.61
C LYS A 55 21.32 -19.38 17.95
N GLY A 56 22.46 -18.70 17.87
CA GLY A 56 23.65 -19.22 17.20
C GLY A 56 23.52 -19.27 15.67
N GLU A 57 22.47 -18.70 15.09
CA GLU A 57 22.13 -18.78 13.67
C GLU A 57 22.51 -17.51 12.88
N PHE A 58 23.31 -16.62 13.48
CA PHE A 58 23.63 -15.35 12.85
C PHE A 58 24.53 -15.52 11.63
N SER A 59 24.02 -15.16 10.47
CA SER A 59 24.78 -14.89 9.24
C SER A 59 24.18 -13.66 8.53
N ILE A 60 24.95 -13.06 7.60
CA ILE A 60 24.41 -11.95 6.80
C ILE A 60 23.26 -12.45 5.90
N GLU A 61 23.33 -13.70 5.47
CA GLU A 61 22.31 -14.34 4.65
C GLU A 61 21.01 -14.57 5.45
N THR A 62 21.10 -15.14 6.66
CA THR A 62 19.94 -15.36 7.54
C THR A 62 19.31 -14.04 7.98
N LEU A 63 20.12 -13.03 8.32
CA LEU A 63 19.64 -11.70 8.64
C LEU A 63 18.93 -11.07 7.43
N SER A 64 19.52 -11.20 6.22
CA SER A 64 18.92 -10.64 5.00
C SER A 64 17.61 -11.34 4.63
N ALA A 65 17.51 -12.65 4.77
CA ALA A 65 16.29 -13.40 4.55
C ALA A 65 15.19 -12.99 5.56
N ARG A 66 15.57 -12.75 6.81
CA ARG A 66 14.65 -12.34 7.87
C ARG A 66 14.19 -10.89 7.69
N LEU A 67 15.13 -9.97 7.39
CA LEU A 67 14.81 -8.58 7.07
C LEU A 67 14.05 -8.45 5.74
N GLY A 68 14.39 -9.28 4.74
CA GLY A 68 13.65 -9.36 3.49
C GLY A 68 12.20 -9.79 3.69
N ARG A 69 11.93 -10.71 4.63
CA ARG A 69 10.54 -11.02 5.04
C ARG A 69 9.86 -9.84 5.72
N GLN A 70 10.56 -9.06 6.57
CA GLN A 70 10.00 -7.86 7.21
C GLN A 70 9.91 -6.67 6.23
N MET A 71 10.80 -6.58 5.24
CA MET A 71 10.67 -5.58 4.16
C MET A 71 9.55 -5.94 3.19
N ASN A 72 9.13 -7.20 3.13
CA ASN A 72 7.92 -7.64 2.44
C ASN A 72 6.62 -7.30 3.20
N ASP A 73 6.70 -6.81 4.45
CA ASP A 73 5.56 -6.28 5.19
C ASP A 73 5.14 -4.89 4.69
N MET A 74 5.14 -4.71 3.37
CA MET A 74 4.55 -3.52 2.77
C MET A 74 3.06 -3.50 3.10
N THR A 75 2.66 -2.50 3.87
CA THR A 75 1.26 -2.32 4.24
C THR A 75 0.45 -1.76 3.09
N LEU A 76 -0.84 -2.00 3.10
CA LEU A 76 -1.80 -1.40 2.17
C LEU A 76 -1.61 0.11 2.07
N ARG A 77 -1.50 0.79 3.23
CA ARG A 77 -1.29 2.24 3.31
C ARG A 77 -0.01 2.69 2.61
N SER A 78 1.11 2.02 2.85
CA SER A 78 2.39 2.41 2.25
C SER A 78 2.39 2.23 0.74
N ALA A 79 1.79 1.15 0.24
CA ALA A 79 1.68 0.88 -1.20
C ALA A 79 0.78 1.90 -1.92
N PHE A 80 -0.38 2.25 -1.33
CA PHE A 80 -1.24 3.29 -1.86
C PHE A 80 -0.58 4.66 -1.87
N ARG A 81 0.11 5.04 -0.79
CA ARG A 81 0.84 6.31 -0.71
C ARG A 81 1.92 6.43 -1.77
N LEU A 82 2.64 5.33 -2.05
CA LEU A 82 3.62 5.30 -3.12
C LEU A 82 2.98 5.61 -4.47
N LYS A 83 1.85 4.94 -4.77
CA LYS A 83 1.09 5.18 -6.01
C LYS A 83 0.51 6.59 -6.08
N MET A 84 0.00 7.10 -4.98
CA MET A 84 -0.56 8.47 -4.91
C MET A 84 0.51 9.53 -5.17
N LYS A 85 1.76 9.36 -4.70
CA LYS A 85 2.87 10.26 -5.03
C LYS A 85 3.19 10.27 -6.53
N GLU A 86 3.14 9.11 -7.20
CA GLU A 86 3.32 9.04 -8.66
C GLU A 86 2.20 9.79 -9.40
N LEU A 87 0.95 9.65 -8.94
CA LEU A 87 -0.21 10.33 -9.54
C LEU A 87 -0.14 11.84 -9.35
N GLU A 88 0.32 12.29 -8.20
CA GLU A 88 0.55 13.71 -7.90
C GLU A 88 1.66 14.29 -8.79
N ALA A 89 2.79 13.60 -8.93
CA ALA A 89 3.89 14.00 -9.81
C ALA A 89 3.47 14.05 -11.30
N ASN A 90 2.48 13.25 -11.71
CA ASN A 90 1.92 13.22 -13.05
C ASN A 90 0.69 14.13 -13.24
N GLU A 91 0.39 14.98 -12.27
CA GLU A 91 -0.75 15.93 -12.29
C GLU A 91 -2.13 15.27 -12.50
N GLN A 92 -2.27 13.99 -12.09
CA GLN A 92 -3.50 13.19 -12.26
C GLN A 92 -4.45 13.37 -11.06
N ALA A 93 -4.91 14.60 -10.80
CA ALA A 93 -5.67 14.97 -9.62
C ALA A 93 -6.94 14.12 -9.39
N ASN A 94 -7.75 13.88 -10.41
CA ASN A 94 -8.99 13.10 -10.29
C ASN A 94 -8.70 11.63 -9.93
N THR A 95 -7.64 11.05 -10.52
CA THR A 95 -7.22 9.69 -10.20
C THR A 95 -6.68 9.62 -8.78
N TYR A 96 -5.89 10.61 -8.34
CA TYR A 96 -5.40 10.74 -6.97
C TYR A 96 -6.55 10.71 -5.95
N LEU A 97 -7.61 11.51 -6.16
CA LEU A 97 -8.78 11.54 -5.27
C LEU A 97 -9.51 10.19 -5.21
N ASN A 98 -9.59 9.46 -6.32
CA ASN A 98 -10.15 8.11 -6.34
C ASN A 98 -9.31 7.13 -5.51
N TYR A 99 -7.97 7.20 -5.61
CA TYR A 99 -7.07 6.37 -4.79
C TYR A 99 -7.14 6.74 -3.31
N GLN A 100 -7.25 8.01 -2.98
CA GLN A 100 -7.42 8.49 -1.61
C GLN A 100 -8.72 7.95 -1.00
N SER A 101 -9.84 8.04 -1.73
CA SER A 101 -11.14 7.53 -1.30
C SER A 101 -11.13 6.00 -1.16
N ALA A 102 -10.47 5.30 -2.09
CA ALA A 102 -10.30 3.85 -2.02
C ALA A 102 -9.49 3.45 -0.79
N LEU A 103 -8.35 4.10 -0.54
CA LEU A 103 -7.52 3.82 0.63
C LEU A 103 -8.30 4.00 1.92
N LYS A 104 -9.00 5.14 2.07
CA LYS A 104 -9.82 5.40 3.26
C LYS A 104 -10.85 4.29 3.48
N SER A 105 -11.60 3.91 2.44
CA SER A 105 -12.62 2.87 2.55
C SER A 105 -12.05 1.48 2.86
N LEU A 106 -10.86 1.16 2.35
CA LEU A 106 -10.15 -0.08 2.64
C LEU A 106 -9.65 -0.11 4.10
N GLU A 107 -9.15 1.02 4.60
CA GLU A 107 -8.70 1.18 5.98
C GLU A 107 -9.85 1.16 6.98
N ASP A 108 -11.00 1.72 6.65
CA ASP A 108 -12.22 1.66 7.46
C ASP A 108 -12.67 0.21 7.70
N PHE A 109 -12.48 -0.67 6.70
CA PHE A 109 -12.79 -2.09 6.83
C PHE A 109 -11.69 -2.89 7.53
N GLY A 110 -10.45 -2.72 7.14
CA GLY A 110 -9.37 -3.63 7.55
C GLY A 110 -8.32 -3.03 8.47
N GLY A 111 -8.40 -1.71 8.74
CA GLY A 111 -7.39 -0.99 9.52
C GLY A 111 -6.22 -0.48 8.68
N SER A 112 -5.39 0.35 9.31
CA SER A 112 -4.35 1.11 8.60
C SER A 112 -3.04 0.35 8.35
N THR A 113 -2.86 -0.80 9.00
CA THR A 113 -1.59 -1.55 9.04
C THR A 113 -1.68 -2.94 8.40
N ILE A 114 -2.66 -3.16 7.51
CA ILE A 114 -2.83 -4.45 6.84
C ILE A 114 -1.63 -4.73 5.93
N PRO A 115 -0.90 -5.85 6.13
CA PRO A 115 0.09 -6.31 5.18
C PRO A 115 -0.58 -6.68 3.85
N LEU A 116 0.08 -6.42 2.71
CA LEU A 116 -0.47 -6.75 1.40
C LEU A 116 -0.72 -8.27 1.23
N GLU A 117 0.08 -9.11 1.88
CA GLU A 117 -0.07 -10.57 1.86
C GLU A 117 -1.37 -11.05 2.51
N ASN A 118 -1.96 -10.28 3.42
CA ASN A 118 -3.21 -10.60 4.09
C ASN A 118 -4.46 -10.27 3.25
N ILE A 119 -4.28 -9.64 2.09
CA ILE A 119 -5.37 -9.33 1.16
C ILE A 119 -5.66 -10.58 0.31
N THR A 120 -6.46 -11.47 0.86
CA THR A 120 -6.87 -12.73 0.23
C THR A 120 -8.21 -12.59 -0.49
N ILE A 121 -8.60 -13.62 -1.25
CA ILE A 121 -9.94 -13.70 -1.89
C ILE A 121 -11.04 -13.57 -0.84
N ASP A 122 -10.90 -14.24 0.31
CA ASP A 122 -11.90 -14.18 1.38
C ASP A 122 -11.95 -12.80 2.04
N TRP A 123 -10.80 -12.14 2.16
CA TRP A 123 -10.74 -10.77 2.65
C TRP A 123 -11.51 -9.83 1.70
N LEU A 124 -11.33 -9.95 0.38
CA LEU A 124 -12.04 -9.14 -0.62
C LEU A 124 -13.56 -9.37 -0.56
N LYS A 125 -14.01 -10.62 -0.45
CA LYS A 125 -15.45 -10.96 -0.32
C LYS A 125 -16.06 -10.37 0.95
N ARG A 126 -15.33 -10.39 2.08
CA ARG A 126 -15.81 -9.77 3.32
C ARG A 126 -15.84 -8.24 3.21
N CYS A 127 -14.85 -7.64 2.59
CA CYS A 127 -14.79 -6.21 2.35
C CYS A 127 -15.97 -5.74 1.46
N GLU A 128 -16.26 -6.47 0.38
CA GLU A 128 -17.42 -6.22 -0.47
C GLU A 128 -18.74 -6.26 0.30
N LYS A 129 -18.96 -7.33 1.08
CA LYS A 129 -20.18 -7.47 1.92
C LYS A 129 -20.30 -6.32 2.92
N PHE A 130 -19.20 -5.94 3.56
CA PHE A 130 -19.18 -4.81 4.48
C PHE A 130 -19.57 -3.51 3.76
N TRP A 131 -19.03 -3.22 2.59
CA TRP A 131 -19.37 -2.02 1.83
C TRP A 131 -20.82 -2.01 1.33
N ILE A 132 -21.37 -3.17 0.96
CA ILE A 132 -22.78 -3.30 0.60
C ILE A 132 -23.67 -2.99 1.82
N SER A 133 -23.32 -3.50 3.02
CA SER A 133 -24.07 -3.21 4.25
C SER A 133 -23.98 -1.73 4.65
N GLU A 134 -22.90 -1.03 4.31
CA GLU A 134 -22.73 0.42 4.45
C GLU A 134 -23.46 1.23 3.36
N GLY A 135 -24.17 0.58 2.45
CA GLY A 135 -24.92 1.24 1.37
C GLY A 135 -24.08 1.76 0.21
N LYS A 136 -22.82 1.31 0.06
CA LYS A 136 -22.00 1.69 -1.10
C LYS A 136 -22.51 1.05 -2.38
N SER A 137 -22.52 1.84 -3.46
CA SER A 137 -22.90 1.34 -4.77
C SER A 137 -21.84 0.40 -5.37
N TYR A 138 -22.27 -0.54 -6.21
CA TYR A 138 -21.34 -1.41 -6.94
C TYR A 138 -20.36 -0.63 -7.83
N SER A 139 -20.76 0.54 -8.33
CA SER A 139 -19.85 1.42 -9.09
C SER A 139 -18.70 1.92 -8.22
N SER A 140 -18.98 2.36 -6.98
CA SER A 140 -17.96 2.78 -6.02
C SER A 140 -17.05 1.62 -5.62
N ILE A 141 -17.64 0.45 -5.32
CA ILE A 141 -16.91 -0.78 -4.98
C ILE A 141 -15.96 -1.17 -6.12
N SER A 142 -16.44 -1.10 -7.36
CA SER A 142 -15.64 -1.39 -8.55
C SER A 142 -14.44 -0.45 -8.69
N ILE A 143 -14.62 0.85 -8.46
CA ILE A 143 -13.53 1.84 -8.51
C ILE A 143 -12.48 1.53 -7.43
N TYR A 144 -12.90 1.23 -6.21
CA TYR A 144 -12.01 0.94 -5.10
C TYR A 144 -11.20 -0.35 -5.30
N PHE A 145 -11.85 -1.41 -5.76
CA PHE A 145 -11.13 -2.65 -6.06
C PHE A 145 -10.24 -2.57 -7.30
N ARG A 146 -10.57 -1.74 -8.30
CA ARG A 146 -9.67 -1.48 -9.43
C ARG A 146 -8.41 -0.74 -8.97
N ALA A 147 -8.54 0.24 -8.07
CA ALA A 147 -7.39 0.92 -7.47
C ALA A 147 -6.51 -0.08 -6.67
N LEU A 148 -7.14 -0.91 -5.83
CA LEU A 148 -6.45 -1.97 -5.07
C LEU A 148 -5.75 -2.97 -6.00
N LYS A 149 -6.42 -3.43 -7.04
CA LYS A 149 -5.84 -4.34 -8.04
C LYS A 149 -4.59 -3.76 -8.70
N CYS A 150 -4.62 -2.47 -9.04
CA CYS A 150 -3.46 -1.78 -9.62
C CYS A 150 -2.27 -1.76 -8.64
N VAL A 151 -2.52 -1.44 -7.36
CA VAL A 151 -1.49 -1.44 -6.31
C VAL A 151 -0.91 -2.84 -6.08
N LEU A 152 -1.77 -3.87 -6.02
CA LEU A 152 -1.31 -5.25 -5.85
C LEU A 152 -0.55 -5.78 -7.08
N ASN A 153 -0.94 -5.41 -8.31
CA ASN A 153 -0.17 -5.74 -9.50
C ASN A 153 1.24 -5.17 -9.45
N ARG A 154 1.39 -3.93 -8.98
CA ARG A 154 2.70 -3.32 -8.79
C ARG A 154 3.51 -4.08 -7.74
N ALA A 155 2.88 -4.46 -6.62
CA ALA A 155 3.54 -5.23 -5.58
C ALA A 155 4.00 -6.63 -6.05
N VAL A 156 3.25 -7.26 -6.97
CA VAL A 156 3.69 -8.51 -7.64
C VAL A 156 4.89 -8.25 -8.54
N HIS A 157 4.81 -7.21 -9.39
CA HIS A 157 5.90 -6.83 -10.29
C HIS A 157 7.19 -6.51 -9.52
N ASP A 158 7.08 -5.84 -8.38
CA ASP A 158 8.22 -5.47 -7.53
C ASP A 158 8.68 -6.64 -6.61
N GLY A 159 8.07 -7.84 -6.74
CA GLY A 159 8.43 -9.04 -6.00
C GLY A 159 8.05 -9.03 -4.50
N ILE A 160 7.20 -8.07 -4.09
CA ILE A 160 6.74 -7.92 -2.69
C ILE A 160 5.73 -9.02 -2.33
N ILE A 161 4.82 -9.33 -3.25
CA ILE A 161 3.89 -10.46 -3.14
C ILE A 161 4.13 -11.46 -4.26
N LYS A 162 3.92 -12.73 -3.95
CA LYS A 162 4.02 -13.81 -4.95
C LYS A 162 2.83 -13.74 -5.90
N GLU A 163 3.05 -14.01 -7.17
CA GLU A 163 1.98 -14.07 -8.18
C GLU A 163 0.88 -15.09 -7.82
N SER A 164 1.26 -16.20 -7.20
CA SER A 164 0.31 -17.21 -6.71
C SER A 164 -0.64 -16.66 -5.64
N SER A 165 -0.20 -15.68 -4.85
CA SER A 165 -0.99 -15.04 -3.79
C SER A 165 -1.85 -13.87 -4.29
N PHE A 166 -1.70 -13.48 -5.57
CA PHE A 166 -2.50 -12.40 -6.17
C PHE A 166 -3.98 -12.79 -6.22
N PRO A 167 -4.88 -12.00 -5.56
CA PRO A 167 -6.25 -12.45 -5.32
C PRO A 167 -7.23 -12.20 -6.47
N PHE A 168 -6.88 -11.39 -7.47
CA PHE A 168 -7.78 -11.04 -8.59
C PHE A 168 -7.52 -11.89 -9.82
N GLY A 169 -8.57 -12.21 -10.59
CA GLY A 169 -8.45 -12.87 -11.88
C GLY A 169 -9.48 -13.96 -12.12
N LYS A 170 -9.36 -14.64 -13.27
CA LYS A 170 -10.21 -15.76 -13.64
C LYS A 170 -10.07 -16.91 -12.61
N ASN A 171 -11.16 -17.40 -12.07
CA ASN A 171 -11.23 -18.39 -10.98
C ASN A 171 -10.72 -17.87 -9.62
N LYS A 172 -10.56 -16.55 -9.46
CA LYS A 172 -10.23 -15.86 -8.21
C LYS A 172 -11.33 -14.85 -7.90
N TYR A 173 -11.00 -13.69 -7.32
CA TYR A 173 -11.98 -12.64 -7.10
C TYR A 173 -12.16 -11.80 -8.38
N GLU A 174 -13.38 -11.73 -8.86
CA GLU A 174 -13.77 -10.86 -9.97
C GLU A 174 -14.43 -9.59 -9.43
N ILE A 175 -13.96 -8.44 -9.93
CA ILE A 175 -14.46 -7.14 -9.48
C ILE A 175 -15.90 -6.97 -9.99
N PRO A 176 -16.87 -6.69 -9.11
CA PRO A 176 -18.25 -6.50 -9.54
C PRO A 176 -18.36 -5.30 -10.48
N GLU A 177 -19.10 -5.47 -11.57
CA GLU A 177 -19.39 -4.37 -12.47
C GLU A 177 -20.59 -3.58 -11.96
N GLY A 178 -20.43 -2.27 -11.85
CA GLY A 178 -21.56 -1.38 -11.57
C GLY A 178 -22.47 -1.33 -12.79
N CYS A 179 -23.72 -1.71 -12.61
CA CYS A 179 -24.75 -1.48 -13.62
C CYS A 179 -25.02 0.04 -13.74
N GLY A 180 -24.18 0.73 -14.45
CA GLY A 180 -24.48 2.08 -14.92
C GLY A 180 -25.56 2.00 -15.99
N ARG A 181 -26.82 2.13 -15.62
CA ARG A 181 -27.88 2.38 -16.61
C ARG A 181 -27.60 3.74 -17.24
N LYS A 182 -26.92 3.75 -18.36
CA LYS A 182 -26.97 4.90 -19.27
C LYS A 182 -28.37 4.92 -19.84
N LEU A 183 -29.26 5.63 -19.20
CA LEU A 183 -30.57 5.94 -19.76
C LEU A 183 -30.33 6.98 -20.84
N ALA A 184 -30.47 6.58 -22.09
CA ALA A 184 -30.59 7.53 -23.19
C ALA A 184 -31.90 8.32 -22.98
N LEU A 185 -31.82 9.66 -23.04
CA LEU A 185 -33.02 10.48 -22.99
C LEU A 185 -33.95 10.10 -24.16
N THR A 186 -35.20 9.90 -23.83
CA THR A 186 -36.24 9.70 -24.87
C THR A 186 -36.49 11.00 -25.65
N LEU A 187 -36.99 10.92 -26.85
CA LEU A 187 -37.33 12.11 -27.66
C LEU A 187 -38.29 13.06 -26.95
N SER A 188 -39.19 12.56 -26.10
CA SER A 188 -40.09 13.34 -25.28
C SER A 188 -39.37 14.12 -24.14
N GLU A 189 -38.33 13.52 -23.55
CA GLU A 189 -37.51 14.17 -22.52
C GLU A 189 -36.58 15.21 -23.13
N ILE A 190 -36.04 14.95 -24.33
CA ILE A 190 -35.23 15.92 -25.08
C ILE A 190 -36.09 17.16 -25.41
N LYS A 191 -37.33 16.99 -25.87
CA LYS A 191 -38.25 18.10 -26.15
C LYS A 191 -38.56 18.94 -24.91
N LYS A 192 -38.65 18.33 -23.70
CA LYS A 192 -38.89 19.06 -22.45
C LYS A 192 -37.68 19.87 -21.99
N VAL A 193 -36.47 19.49 -22.37
CA VAL A 193 -35.23 20.23 -22.01
C VAL A 193 -34.98 21.38 -22.98
N MET A 194 -35.52 21.32 -24.18
CA MET A 194 -35.37 22.32 -25.25
C MET A 194 -36.54 23.35 -25.31
N SER A 195 -37.57 23.22 -24.47
CA SER A 195 -38.68 24.15 -24.31
C SER A 195 -38.48 25.02 -23.06
#